data_715bbf79aa86c8ac580a4e57d1b46abf
#
_entry.id   715bbf79aa86c8ac580a4e57d1b46abf
#
_cell.length_a   1.000
_cell.length_b   1.000
_cell.length_c   1.000
_cell.angle_alpha   90.00
_cell.angle_beta   90.00
_cell.angle_gamma   90.00
#
_symmetry.space_group_name_H-M   'P 1'
#
loop_
_entity.id
_entity.type
_entity.pdbx_description
1 polymer ?
#
loop_
_entity_poly.entity_id
_entity_poly.type
_entity_poly.pdbx_seq_one_letter_code
_entity_poly.pdbx_strand_id
1 'polypeptide(L)'
;MGKRGYTLVTGIAPGLPQDSVLVSKYQDGLTIGISPAQSLTEHIERYNSRTRGCDIIVYTGSALMGREVENIQTCDAVVIVGGRSGTLGEVAIAYDQAKIIGVLEGTEGIADQIDDLLTVINKDTGAKVIGHTDPIKLVELIENHETDGELE
;
A
#
# COMPACT_ATOMS: atom_id res chain seq x y z
N MET A 1 -12.05 3.94 -3.18
CA MET A 1 -11.02 4.93 -2.81
C MET A 1 -11.20 6.23 -3.62
N GLY A 2 -11.06 6.27 -4.93
CA GLY A 2 -11.19 7.53 -5.70
C GLY A 2 -12.45 8.35 -5.42
N LYS A 3 -13.64 7.74 -5.43
CA LYS A 3 -14.92 8.43 -5.11
C LYS A 3 -15.00 8.99 -3.67
N ARG A 4 -14.14 8.54 -2.76
CA ARG A 4 -14.09 8.99 -1.36
C ARG A 4 -13.02 10.05 -1.13
N GLY A 5 -12.34 10.54 -2.18
CA GLY A 5 -11.32 11.59 -2.10
C GLY A 5 -9.92 11.13 -1.72
N TYR A 6 -9.68 9.80 -1.59
CA TYR A 6 -8.36 9.27 -1.30
C TYR A 6 -7.41 9.34 -2.49
N THR A 7 -6.16 9.66 -2.21
CA THR A 7 -5.06 9.51 -3.14
C THR A 7 -4.48 8.11 -3.05
N LEU A 8 -4.43 7.39 -4.18
CA LEU A 8 -3.78 6.09 -4.24
C LEU A 8 -2.27 6.27 -4.39
N VAL A 9 -1.50 5.74 -3.45
CA VAL A 9 -0.04 5.63 -3.54
C VAL A 9 0.33 4.17 -3.73
N THR A 10 1.19 3.86 -4.69
CA THR A 10 1.58 2.48 -5.00
C THR A 10 2.94 2.40 -5.66
N GLY A 11 3.60 1.24 -5.54
CA GLY A 11 4.86 0.96 -6.21
C GLY A 11 4.77 0.75 -7.72
N ILE A 12 3.58 0.85 -8.32
CA ILE A 12 3.30 0.69 -9.75
C ILE A 12 3.98 -0.52 -10.42
N ALA A 13 4.19 -1.58 -9.64
CA ALA A 13 4.67 -2.85 -10.17
C ALA A 13 3.59 -3.53 -11.03
N PRO A 14 3.97 -4.41 -11.97
CA PRO A 14 3.02 -5.20 -12.74
C PRO A 14 2.07 -6.02 -11.85
N GLY A 15 0.83 -6.23 -12.31
CA GLY A 15 -0.21 -6.95 -11.58
C GLY A 15 -1.11 -6.04 -10.76
N LEU A 16 -1.53 -6.47 -9.57
CA LEU A 16 -2.49 -5.75 -8.72
C LEU A 16 -2.16 -4.27 -8.48
N PRO A 17 -0.90 -3.85 -8.27
CA PRO A 17 -0.57 -2.43 -8.14
C PRO A 17 -0.93 -1.62 -9.39
N GLN A 18 -0.63 -2.12 -10.58
CA GLN A 18 -1.00 -1.46 -11.83
C GLN A 18 -2.50 -1.45 -12.07
N ASP A 19 -3.20 -2.55 -11.74
CA ASP A 19 -4.64 -2.64 -11.89
C ASP A 19 -5.35 -1.67 -10.93
N SER A 20 -4.86 -1.49 -9.71
CA SER A 20 -5.38 -0.53 -8.75
C SER A 20 -5.27 0.91 -9.24
N VAL A 21 -4.17 1.27 -9.92
CA VAL A 21 -3.98 2.57 -10.56
C VAL A 21 -5.04 2.82 -11.63
N LEU A 22 -5.26 1.84 -12.52
CA LEU A 22 -6.24 1.97 -13.60
C LEU A 22 -7.67 2.11 -13.07
N VAL A 23 -8.03 1.32 -12.04
CA VAL A 23 -9.35 1.40 -11.40
C VAL A 23 -9.54 2.71 -10.66
N SER A 24 -8.53 3.20 -9.94
CA SER A 24 -8.57 4.51 -9.28
C SER A 24 -8.82 5.62 -10.29
N LYS A 25 -8.11 5.57 -11.41
CA LYS A 25 -8.26 6.54 -12.50
C LYS A 25 -9.64 6.52 -13.13
N TYR A 26 -10.26 5.35 -13.26
CA TYR A 26 -11.65 5.20 -13.73
C TYR A 26 -12.67 5.87 -12.80
N GLN A 27 -12.28 6.16 -11.56
CA GLN A 27 -13.10 6.81 -10.53
C GLN A 27 -12.64 8.25 -10.25
N ASP A 28 -11.90 8.87 -11.18
CA ASP A 28 -11.33 10.21 -11.06
C ASP A 28 -10.42 10.40 -9.82
N GLY A 29 -9.85 9.30 -9.30
CA GLY A 29 -8.92 9.34 -8.18
C GLY A 29 -7.54 9.84 -8.58
N LEU A 30 -6.88 10.55 -7.66
CA LEU A 30 -5.47 10.92 -7.79
C LEU A 30 -4.59 9.70 -7.54
N THR A 31 -3.57 9.51 -8.36
CA THR A 31 -2.66 8.37 -8.30
C THR A 31 -1.21 8.80 -8.31
N ILE A 32 -0.46 8.32 -7.32
CA ILE A 32 0.99 8.55 -7.17
C ILE A 32 1.72 7.22 -7.24
N GLY A 33 2.69 7.13 -8.15
CA GLY A 33 3.56 5.98 -8.28
C GLY A 33 4.92 6.25 -7.65
N ILE A 34 5.37 5.37 -6.76
CA ILE A 34 6.70 5.42 -6.17
C ILE A 34 7.58 4.39 -6.89
N SER A 35 8.46 4.86 -7.76
CA SER A 35 9.32 4.03 -8.58
C SER A 35 10.67 3.75 -7.94
N PRO A 36 11.19 2.51 -8.01
CA PRO A 36 12.54 2.19 -7.56
C PRO A 36 13.64 2.72 -8.48
N ALA A 37 13.28 3.16 -9.68
CA ALA A 37 14.18 3.62 -10.73
C ALA A 37 14.68 5.05 -10.49
N GLN A 38 15.78 5.41 -11.16
CA GLN A 38 16.29 6.79 -11.19
C GLN A 38 15.68 7.62 -12.34
N SER A 39 15.05 6.96 -13.31
CA SER A 39 14.52 7.60 -14.51
C SER A 39 13.37 6.83 -15.12
N LEU A 40 12.64 7.49 -16.03
CA LEU A 40 11.59 6.85 -16.84
C LEU A 40 12.13 5.66 -17.64
N THR A 41 13.29 5.79 -18.24
CA THR A 41 13.90 4.73 -19.04
C THR A 41 14.18 3.50 -18.18
N GLU A 42 14.81 3.68 -17.02
CA GLU A 42 15.09 2.58 -16.09
C GLU A 42 13.80 1.95 -15.55
N HIS A 43 12.78 2.75 -15.26
CA HIS A 43 11.48 2.28 -14.82
C HIS A 43 10.83 1.32 -15.82
N ILE A 44 10.90 1.65 -17.10
CA ILE A 44 10.32 0.82 -18.17
C ILE A 44 11.20 -0.40 -18.48
N GLU A 45 12.51 -0.16 -18.71
CA GLU A 45 13.39 -1.20 -19.25
C GLU A 45 13.88 -2.20 -18.21
N ARG A 46 14.23 -1.71 -17.01
CA ARG A 46 14.76 -2.57 -15.93
C ARG A 46 13.65 -3.18 -15.07
N TYR A 47 12.66 -2.38 -14.71
CA TYR A 47 11.59 -2.81 -13.79
C TYR A 47 10.32 -3.27 -14.50
N ASN A 48 10.28 -3.22 -15.84
CA ASN A 48 9.13 -3.60 -16.66
C ASN A 48 7.80 -3.00 -16.15
N SER A 49 7.88 -1.77 -15.64
CA SER A 49 6.77 -1.06 -15.03
C SER A 49 6.16 -0.06 -16.02
N ARG A 50 4.86 0.15 -15.90
CA ARG A 50 4.10 1.04 -16.79
C ARG A 50 3.81 2.35 -16.09
N THR A 51 3.71 3.43 -16.86
CA THR A 51 3.36 4.78 -16.35
C THR A 51 1.88 5.11 -16.51
N ARG A 52 1.15 4.30 -17.29
CA ARG A 52 -0.24 4.59 -17.64
C ARG A 52 -1.14 4.62 -16.41
N GLY A 53 -1.87 5.72 -16.26
CA GLY A 53 -2.85 5.94 -15.21
C GLY A 53 -2.30 6.65 -13.98
N CYS A 54 -0.97 6.74 -13.79
CA CYS A 54 -0.39 7.57 -12.74
C CYS A 54 -0.43 9.04 -13.12
N ASP A 55 -0.88 9.87 -12.19
CA ASP A 55 -0.84 11.32 -12.34
C ASP A 55 0.55 11.86 -12.02
N ILE A 56 1.21 11.28 -11.02
CA ILE A 56 2.56 11.62 -10.57
C ILE A 56 3.38 10.34 -10.44
N ILE A 57 4.62 10.37 -10.89
CA ILE A 57 5.60 9.30 -10.63
C ILE A 57 6.83 9.91 -9.99
N VAL A 58 7.18 9.38 -8.81
CA VAL A 58 8.39 9.76 -8.09
C VAL A 58 9.47 8.72 -8.37
N TYR A 59 10.57 9.13 -8.99
CA TYR A 59 11.73 8.26 -9.24
C TYR A 59 12.70 8.37 -8.08
N THR A 60 12.73 7.36 -7.20
CA THR A 60 13.51 7.40 -5.96
C THR A 60 14.98 6.99 -6.16
N GLY A 61 15.23 6.11 -7.11
CA GLY A 61 16.56 5.54 -7.32
C GLY A 61 17.05 4.61 -6.20
N SER A 62 16.16 4.28 -5.24
CA SER A 62 16.49 3.51 -4.04
C SER A 62 16.36 1.98 -4.21
N ALA A 63 16.17 1.50 -5.45
CA ALA A 63 15.89 0.12 -5.79
C ALA A 63 14.60 -0.40 -5.11
N LEU A 64 14.32 -1.72 -5.19
CA LEU A 64 13.03 -2.27 -4.76
C LEU A 64 12.80 -2.12 -3.25
N MET A 65 13.76 -2.51 -2.42
CA MET A 65 13.59 -2.50 -0.97
C MET A 65 13.58 -1.08 -0.38
N GLY A 66 14.44 -0.18 -0.88
CA GLY A 66 14.42 1.22 -0.43
C GLY A 66 13.11 1.91 -0.80
N ARG A 67 12.59 1.64 -2.00
CA ARG A 67 11.30 2.15 -2.46
C ARG A 67 10.13 1.70 -1.57
N GLU A 68 10.18 0.50 -0.97
CA GLU A 68 9.15 0.05 -0.03
C GLU A 68 9.04 0.97 1.17
N VAL A 69 10.16 1.41 1.73
CA VAL A 69 10.18 2.38 2.84
C VAL A 69 9.53 3.71 2.43
N GLU A 70 9.92 4.26 1.29
CA GLU A 70 9.40 5.54 0.80
C GLU A 70 7.90 5.45 0.47
N ASN A 71 7.47 4.31 -0.10
CA ASN A 71 6.06 4.03 -0.39
C ASN A 71 5.22 4.07 0.89
N ILE A 72 5.62 3.34 1.92
CA ILE A 72 4.89 3.24 3.18
C ILE A 72 4.94 4.56 3.96
N GLN A 73 6.08 5.24 4.00
CA GLN A 73 6.20 6.54 4.70
C GLN A 73 5.31 7.63 4.10
N THR A 74 5.03 7.56 2.80
CA THR A 74 4.19 8.52 2.10
C THR A 74 2.69 8.35 2.43
N CYS A 75 2.28 7.20 2.96
CA CYS A 75 0.88 6.85 3.19
C CYS A 75 0.43 7.15 4.63
N ASP A 76 -0.83 7.57 4.80
CA ASP A 76 -1.50 7.67 6.09
C ASP A 76 -2.00 6.29 6.56
N ALA A 77 -2.56 5.53 5.64
CA ALA A 77 -2.99 4.14 5.85
C ALA A 77 -2.46 3.22 4.74
N VAL A 78 -2.26 1.96 5.06
CA VAL A 78 -1.77 0.93 4.14
C VAL A 78 -2.82 -0.16 3.99
N VAL A 79 -3.13 -0.57 2.75
CA VAL A 79 -4.05 -1.67 2.48
C VAL A 79 -3.29 -2.84 1.86
N ILE A 80 -3.36 -3.97 2.51
CA ILE A 80 -2.70 -5.21 2.09
C ILE A 80 -3.71 -6.13 1.38
N VAL A 81 -3.35 -6.56 0.18
CA VAL A 81 -4.14 -7.49 -0.65
C VAL A 81 -3.23 -8.58 -1.18
N GLY A 82 -3.43 -9.82 -0.78
CA GLY A 82 -2.58 -10.94 -1.15
C GLY A 82 -1.12 -10.71 -0.77
N GLY A 83 -0.24 -10.81 -1.75
CA GLY A 83 1.15 -10.36 -1.62
C GLY A 83 2.17 -11.47 -1.37
N ARG A 84 3.44 -11.10 -1.56
CA ARG A 84 4.62 -11.96 -1.43
C ARG A 84 5.67 -11.29 -0.54
N SER A 85 6.96 -11.59 -0.76
CA SER A 85 8.07 -11.08 0.06
C SER A 85 8.15 -9.55 0.13
N GLY A 86 7.87 -8.83 -0.97
CA GLY A 86 7.80 -7.36 -0.94
C GLY A 86 6.70 -6.87 -0.01
N THR A 87 5.51 -7.44 -0.11
CA THR A 87 4.39 -7.12 0.77
C THR A 87 4.70 -7.43 2.24
N LEU A 88 5.43 -8.51 2.53
CA LEU A 88 5.90 -8.81 3.89
C LEU A 88 6.82 -7.68 4.41
N GLY A 89 7.72 -7.18 3.57
CA GLY A 89 8.57 -6.03 3.90
C GLY A 89 7.75 -4.77 4.18
N GLU A 90 6.79 -4.46 3.32
CA GLU A 90 5.89 -3.32 3.48
C GLU A 90 5.04 -3.41 4.76
N VAL A 91 4.54 -4.60 5.10
CA VAL A 91 3.82 -4.85 6.38
C VAL A 91 4.72 -4.58 7.57
N ALA A 92 5.95 -5.09 7.57
CA ALA A 92 6.90 -4.88 8.66
C ALA A 92 7.24 -3.39 8.87
N ILE A 93 7.44 -2.65 7.77
CA ILE A 93 7.70 -1.21 7.81
C ILE A 93 6.48 -0.46 8.36
N ALA A 94 5.28 -0.76 7.85
CA ALA A 94 4.04 -0.13 8.29
C ALA A 94 3.77 -0.39 9.77
N TYR A 95 4.00 -1.62 10.23
CA TYR A 95 3.83 -2.03 11.62
C TYR A 95 4.79 -1.30 12.56
N ASP A 96 6.08 -1.23 12.20
CA ASP A 96 7.09 -0.51 13.00
C ASP A 96 6.88 1.01 13.02
N GLN A 97 6.19 1.56 12.02
CA GLN A 97 5.86 2.99 11.94
C GLN A 97 4.49 3.35 12.53
N ALA A 98 3.86 2.43 13.26
CA ALA A 98 2.56 2.64 13.91
C ALA A 98 1.44 3.07 12.94
N LYS A 99 1.49 2.62 11.67
CA LYS A 99 0.48 2.95 10.66
C LYS A 99 -0.85 2.22 10.91
N ILE A 100 -1.92 2.74 10.30
CA ILE A 100 -3.16 1.99 10.11
C ILE A 100 -2.94 1.01 8.96
N ILE A 101 -3.17 -0.29 9.22
CA ILE A 101 -2.95 -1.37 8.26
C ILE A 101 -4.27 -2.10 8.06
N GLY A 102 -4.88 -1.90 6.91
CA GLY A 102 -6.06 -2.67 6.48
C GLY A 102 -5.64 -3.95 5.78
N VAL A 103 -6.20 -5.07 6.15
CA VAL A 103 -5.91 -6.38 5.56
C VAL A 103 -7.17 -6.90 4.87
N LEU A 104 -7.12 -7.07 3.55
CA LEU A 104 -8.19 -7.73 2.81
C LEU A 104 -8.01 -9.24 2.92
N GLU A 105 -8.74 -9.84 3.84
CA GLU A 105 -8.72 -11.28 4.13
C GLU A 105 -9.30 -12.10 2.98
N GLY A 106 -8.85 -13.35 2.85
CA GLY A 106 -9.30 -14.28 1.80
C GLY A 106 -8.70 -13.96 0.42
N THR A 107 -7.62 -13.18 0.38
CA THR A 107 -6.91 -12.82 -0.87
C THR A 107 -5.62 -13.61 -1.08
N GLU A 108 -5.39 -14.60 -0.23
CA GLU A 108 -4.21 -15.47 -0.22
C GLU A 108 -2.88 -14.72 0.09
N GLY A 109 -1.77 -15.45 0.06
CA GLY A 109 -0.44 -14.88 0.27
C GLY A 109 -0.21 -14.32 1.66
N ILE A 110 0.53 -13.22 1.75
CA ILE A 110 0.90 -12.58 3.03
C ILE A 110 -0.32 -12.01 3.75
N ALA A 111 -1.33 -11.52 3.03
CA ALA A 111 -2.55 -10.97 3.65
C ALA A 111 -3.18 -11.96 4.64
N ASP A 112 -3.32 -13.23 4.27
CA ASP A 112 -3.95 -14.25 5.10
C ASP A 112 -3.02 -14.83 6.18
N GLN A 113 -1.79 -14.34 6.31
CA GLN A 113 -0.81 -14.78 7.28
C GLN A 113 -0.46 -13.69 8.32
N ILE A 114 -1.03 -12.50 8.19
CA ILE A 114 -0.63 -11.35 9.02
C ILE A 114 -0.87 -11.60 10.50
N ASP A 115 -1.99 -12.17 10.91
CA ASP A 115 -2.30 -12.44 12.32
C ASP A 115 -1.30 -13.40 12.95
N ASP A 116 -0.92 -14.46 12.23
CA ASP A 116 0.09 -15.41 12.68
C ASP A 116 1.47 -14.75 12.77
N LEU A 117 1.83 -13.93 11.79
CA LEU A 117 3.09 -13.18 11.79
C LEU A 117 3.17 -12.19 12.96
N LEU A 118 2.11 -11.45 13.24
CA LEU A 118 2.06 -10.51 14.37
C LEU A 118 2.16 -11.24 15.71
N THR A 119 1.58 -12.43 15.83
CA THR A 119 1.72 -13.29 17.01
C THR A 119 3.18 -13.68 17.24
N VAL A 120 3.91 -14.03 16.18
CA VAL A 120 5.34 -14.36 16.24
C VAL A 120 6.21 -13.14 16.54
N ILE A 121 5.91 -12.00 15.93
CA ILE A 121 6.63 -10.72 16.14
C ILE A 121 6.50 -10.27 17.60
N ASN A 122 5.32 -10.43 18.19
CA ASN A 122 5.03 -10.13 19.60
C ASN A 122 5.60 -8.79 20.10
N LYS A 123 5.38 -7.74 19.34
CA LYS A 123 5.86 -6.37 19.60
C LYS A 123 4.69 -5.41 19.55
N ASP A 124 4.53 -4.57 20.56
CA ASP A 124 3.60 -3.45 20.51
C ASP A 124 4.28 -2.23 19.87
N THR A 125 3.78 -1.80 18.73
CA THR A 125 4.29 -0.63 17.99
C THR A 125 3.30 0.52 17.95
N GLY A 126 2.07 0.30 18.43
CA GLY A 126 0.97 1.24 18.28
C GLY A 126 0.25 1.14 16.93
N ALA A 127 0.70 0.27 16.01
CA ALA A 127 0.02 0.05 14.73
C ALA A 127 -1.41 -0.48 14.94
N LYS A 128 -2.33 -0.01 14.09
CA LYS A 128 -3.72 -0.48 14.08
C LYS A 128 -3.90 -1.44 12.91
N VAL A 129 -4.06 -2.73 13.19
CA VAL A 129 -4.27 -3.75 12.16
C VAL A 129 -5.74 -4.13 12.13
N ILE A 130 -6.36 -4.03 10.97
CA ILE A 130 -7.80 -4.19 10.75
C ILE A 130 -8.00 -5.18 9.61
N GLY A 131 -8.55 -6.35 9.88
CA GLY A 131 -8.90 -7.36 8.89
C GLY A 131 -10.38 -7.33 8.50
N HIS A 132 -10.69 -7.54 7.23
CA HIS A 132 -12.04 -7.81 6.75
C HIS A 132 -12.04 -8.45 5.36
N THR A 133 -13.02 -9.34 5.10
CA THR A 133 -13.20 -10.00 3.79
C THR A 133 -13.92 -9.12 2.76
N ASP A 134 -14.74 -8.16 3.21
CA ASP A 134 -15.43 -7.20 2.34
C ASP A 134 -14.60 -5.93 2.18
N PRO A 135 -14.16 -5.59 0.94
CA PRO A 135 -13.28 -4.45 0.71
C PRO A 135 -13.93 -3.09 1.01
N ILE A 136 -15.25 -2.98 0.91
CA ILE A 136 -15.98 -1.73 1.21
C ILE A 136 -15.98 -1.50 2.71
N LYS A 137 -16.31 -2.53 3.47
CA LYS A 137 -16.30 -2.48 4.94
C LYS A 137 -14.90 -2.27 5.50
N LEU A 138 -13.88 -2.88 4.88
CA LEU A 138 -12.50 -2.65 5.26
C LEU A 138 -12.14 -1.15 5.18
N VAL A 139 -12.48 -0.50 4.07
CA VAL A 139 -12.23 0.94 3.91
C VAL A 139 -12.99 1.77 4.93
N GLU A 140 -14.26 1.44 5.21
CA GLU A 140 -15.06 2.12 6.23
C GLU A 140 -14.46 1.99 7.65
N LEU A 141 -13.92 0.84 7.98
CA LEU A 141 -13.24 0.62 9.25
C LEU A 141 -11.94 1.42 9.36
N ILE A 142 -11.17 1.55 8.28
CA ILE A 142 -9.97 2.39 8.23
C ILE A 142 -10.35 3.86 8.44
N GLU A 143 -11.37 4.36 7.74
CA GLU A 143 -11.86 5.74 7.86
C GLU A 143 -12.27 6.09 9.30
N ASN A 144 -12.94 5.19 9.98
CA ASN A 144 -13.35 5.41 11.37
C ASN A 144 -12.15 5.55 12.32
N HIS A 145 -11.05 4.83 12.06
CA HIS A 145 -9.84 4.94 12.87
C HIS A 145 -9.01 6.19 12.59
N GLU A 146 -9.06 6.72 11.36
CA GLU A 146 -8.42 8.00 11.03
C GLU A 146 -9.09 9.17 11.77
N THR A 147 -10.43 9.18 11.82
CA THR A 147 -11.19 10.26 12.48
C THR A 147 -11.03 10.26 14.00
N ASP A 148 -10.84 9.10 14.61
CA ASP A 148 -10.60 9.01 16.07
C ASP A 148 -9.21 9.53 16.47
N GLY A 149 -8.22 9.46 15.56
CA GLY A 149 -6.86 9.97 15.78
C GLY A 149 -6.69 11.49 15.58
N GLU A 150 -7.59 12.14 14.84
CA GLU A 150 -7.57 13.60 14.65
C GLU A 150 -8.19 14.39 15.85
N LEU A 151 -8.81 13.70 16.80
CA LEU A 151 -9.49 14.30 17.96
C LEU A 151 -8.66 14.29 19.25
N GLU A 152 -7.45 13.74 19.23
CA GLU A 152 -6.48 13.74 20.32
C GLU A 152 -5.34 14.76 20.07
#